data_9b23e0b710d7b2ed405b179c33abc6fd
#
_entry.id   9b23e0b710d7b2ed405b179c33abc6fd
#
_cell.length_a   1.000
_cell.length_b   1.000
_cell.length_c   1.000
_cell.angle_alpha   90.00
_cell.angle_beta   90.00
_cell.angle_gamma   90.00
#
_symmetry.space_group_name_H-M   'P 1'
#
loop_
_entity.id
_entity.type
_entity.pdbx_description
1 polymer ?
#
loop_
_entity_poly.entity_id
_entity_poly.type
_entity_poly.pdbx_seq_one_letter_code
_entity_poly.pdbx_strand_id
1 'polypeptide(L)'
;LDWLEKQLSYPVYRVSKGDLKQDTIDAINNNTRVAMSPFYTRNKETGKKGMMMRQCTQDYKIAPLIKEIRRLLGVGYRKQVPPGTNVTQLFGISSDEASRMRTAPKKYLTYDYPLVDLKVSRKDCLDWMKKNNYPKPPRSACTFCPFHSNEEWKYIKEDEQEWKEVIEFDEKIRNGWGKVKDNLYLHRSGEPLSEANLEKSKDDQLNLFENDCEGQCGV
;
A
#
# COMPACT_ATOMS: atom_id res chain seq x y z
N LEU A 1 13.13 -4.55 8.40
CA LEU A 1 13.40 -3.22 8.97
C LEU A 1 14.50 -3.24 10.01
N ASP A 2 14.52 -4.23 10.94
CA ASP A 2 15.52 -4.35 12.04
C ASP A 2 16.96 -4.39 11.52
N TRP A 3 17.19 -5.07 10.40
CA TRP A 3 18.49 -5.10 9.75
C TRP A 3 18.87 -3.70 9.22
N LEU A 4 17.92 -3.01 8.51
CA LEU A 4 18.16 -1.68 7.96
C LEU A 4 18.44 -0.65 9.06
N GLU A 5 17.69 -0.70 10.15
CA GLU A 5 17.85 0.20 11.29
C GLU A 5 19.26 0.14 11.86
N LYS A 6 19.87 -1.06 11.89
CA LYS A 6 21.26 -1.26 12.34
C LYS A 6 22.33 -0.71 11.38
N GLN A 7 21.95 -0.45 10.10
CA GLN A 7 22.88 0.10 9.10
C GLN A 7 22.87 1.63 9.07
N LEU A 8 21.87 2.27 9.69
CA LEU A 8 21.67 3.70 9.62
C LEU A 8 22.25 4.42 10.84
N SER A 9 22.95 5.54 10.61
CA SER A 9 23.54 6.37 11.68
C SER A 9 22.56 7.40 12.26
N TYR A 10 21.31 7.43 11.76
CA TYR A 10 20.26 8.37 12.18
C TYR A 10 19.05 7.61 12.72
N PRO A 11 18.20 8.28 13.53
CA PRO A 11 17.04 7.63 14.15
C PRO A 11 16.05 7.10 13.11
N VAL A 12 15.53 5.89 13.34
CA VAL A 12 14.45 5.30 12.57
C VAL A 12 13.16 5.34 13.40
N TYR A 13 12.14 6.03 12.89
CA TYR A 13 10.84 6.12 13.53
C TYR A 13 9.85 5.17 12.86
N ARG A 14 9.38 4.18 13.60
CA ARG A 14 8.35 3.25 13.14
C ARG A 14 6.99 3.75 13.55
N VAL A 15 6.15 4.04 12.58
CA VAL A 15 4.81 4.56 12.82
C VAL A 15 3.75 3.63 12.25
N SER A 16 2.65 3.47 12.96
CA SER A 16 1.51 2.66 12.54
C SER A 16 0.22 3.30 13.02
N LYS A 17 -0.87 3.10 12.26
CA LYS A 17 -2.23 3.39 12.73
C LYS A 17 -2.86 2.18 13.45
N GLY A 18 -2.37 0.98 13.15
CA GLY A 18 -2.95 -0.29 13.61
C GLY A 18 -2.90 -1.34 12.50
N ASP A 19 -3.72 -2.38 12.63
CA ASP A 19 -3.84 -3.46 11.68
C ASP A 19 -5.06 -3.27 10.77
N LEU A 20 -4.84 -2.91 9.51
CA LEU A 20 -5.90 -2.70 8.52
C LEU A 20 -6.75 -3.97 8.28
N LYS A 21 -6.14 -5.19 8.35
CA LYS A 21 -6.88 -6.46 8.19
C LYS A 21 -7.87 -6.62 9.34
N GLN A 22 -7.39 -6.47 10.58
CA GLN A 22 -8.23 -6.60 11.76
C GLN A 22 -9.29 -5.49 11.83
N ASP A 23 -8.92 -4.24 11.58
CA ASP A 23 -9.85 -3.10 11.55
C ASP A 23 -10.96 -3.31 10.49
N THR A 24 -10.63 -3.95 9.35
CA THR A 24 -11.63 -4.31 8.33
C THR A 24 -12.57 -5.40 8.81
N ILE A 25 -12.04 -6.45 9.46
CA ILE A 25 -12.84 -7.52 10.03
C ILE A 25 -13.79 -6.98 11.12
N ASP A 26 -13.28 -6.13 12.00
CA ASP A 26 -14.07 -5.50 13.06
C ASP A 26 -15.17 -4.60 12.48
N ALA A 27 -14.87 -3.88 11.39
CA ALA A 27 -15.86 -3.06 10.71
C ALA A 27 -16.96 -3.90 10.05
N ILE A 28 -16.62 -5.06 9.49
CA ILE A 28 -17.61 -6.02 8.95
C ILE A 28 -18.52 -6.53 10.09
N ASN A 29 -17.92 -7.01 11.18
CA ASN A 29 -18.65 -7.61 12.31
C ASN A 29 -19.58 -6.60 13.00
N ASN A 30 -19.14 -5.35 13.13
CA ASN A 30 -19.89 -4.29 13.80
C ASN A 30 -20.70 -3.42 12.82
N ASN A 31 -20.66 -3.71 11.53
CA ASN A 31 -21.28 -2.92 10.46
C ASN A 31 -20.88 -1.43 10.49
N THR A 32 -19.62 -1.15 10.79
CA THR A 32 -19.07 0.20 10.93
C THR A 32 -18.20 0.60 9.74
N ARG A 33 -17.76 1.86 9.71
CA ARG A 33 -16.88 2.37 8.67
C ARG A 33 -15.41 2.08 8.99
N VAL A 34 -14.66 1.65 8.00
CA VAL A 34 -13.20 1.58 7.98
C VAL A 34 -12.65 2.22 6.70
N ALA A 35 -11.36 2.58 6.69
CA ALA A 35 -10.69 3.01 5.47
C ALA A 35 -10.61 1.83 4.49
N MET A 36 -11.23 2.00 3.33
CA MET A 36 -11.36 0.92 2.36
C MET A 36 -10.04 0.64 1.64
N SER A 37 -9.71 -0.64 1.54
CA SER A 37 -8.77 -1.14 0.53
C SER A 37 -9.45 -1.14 -0.84
N PRO A 38 -8.69 -1.07 -1.96
CA PRO A 38 -9.25 -1.02 -3.30
C PRO A 38 -9.71 -2.42 -3.76
N PHE A 39 -10.66 -3.02 -3.04
CA PHE A 39 -11.22 -4.31 -3.39
C PHE A 39 -11.88 -4.26 -4.77
N TYR A 40 -11.73 -5.32 -5.54
CA TYR A 40 -12.50 -5.50 -6.76
C TYR A 40 -13.95 -5.76 -6.41
N THR A 41 -14.85 -5.19 -7.21
CA THR A 41 -16.30 -5.32 -6.99
C THR A 41 -16.95 -6.06 -8.15
N ARG A 42 -18.01 -6.80 -7.83
CA ARG A 42 -18.91 -7.37 -8.83
C ARG A 42 -20.35 -7.15 -8.38
N ASN A 43 -21.08 -6.40 -9.19
CA ASN A 43 -22.50 -6.14 -8.91
C ASN A 43 -23.29 -7.42 -8.94
N LYS A 44 -24.14 -7.63 -7.93
CA LYS A 44 -24.90 -8.89 -7.73
C LYS A 44 -25.93 -9.14 -8.81
N GLU A 45 -26.51 -8.08 -9.37
CA GLU A 45 -27.60 -8.19 -10.35
C GLU A 45 -27.07 -8.16 -11.79
N THR A 46 -26.20 -7.22 -12.09
CA THR A 46 -25.71 -6.97 -13.46
C THR A 46 -24.41 -7.70 -13.80
N GLY A 47 -23.70 -8.22 -12.79
CA GLY A 47 -22.39 -8.81 -12.96
C GLY A 47 -21.28 -7.82 -13.31
N LYS A 48 -21.60 -6.51 -13.37
CA LYS A 48 -20.63 -5.47 -13.74
C LYS A 48 -19.48 -5.44 -12.74
N LYS A 49 -18.26 -5.46 -13.26
CA LYS A 49 -17.04 -5.37 -12.49
C LYS A 49 -16.61 -3.93 -12.27
N GLY A 50 -15.96 -3.66 -11.13
CA GLY A 50 -15.41 -2.37 -10.77
C GLY A 50 -14.35 -2.53 -9.68
N MET A 51 -13.96 -1.41 -9.09
CA MET A 51 -12.99 -1.37 -8.00
C MET A 51 -13.38 -0.28 -7.00
N MET A 52 -13.16 -0.54 -5.72
CA MET A 52 -13.39 0.44 -4.66
C MET A 52 -12.30 1.52 -4.65
N MET A 53 -12.68 2.71 -4.20
CA MET A 53 -11.73 3.80 -3.99
C MET A 53 -10.73 3.42 -2.89
N ARG A 54 -9.45 3.62 -3.17
CA ARG A 54 -8.36 3.36 -2.24
C ARG A 54 -8.28 4.45 -1.16
N GLN A 55 -8.47 4.07 0.09
CA GLN A 55 -8.37 4.96 1.25
C GLN A 55 -7.24 4.54 2.22
N CYS A 56 -6.83 3.27 2.17
CA CYS A 56 -5.84 2.71 3.08
C CYS A 56 -4.50 3.48 3.07
N THR A 57 -4.04 3.98 1.93
CA THR A 57 -2.81 4.78 1.85
C THR A 57 -2.91 6.07 2.68
N GLN A 58 -3.99 6.81 2.51
CA GLN A 58 -4.18 8.06 3.26
C GLN A 58 -4.23 7.80 4.76
N ASP A 59 -5.01 6.82 5.19
CA ASP A 59 -5.34 6.62 6.60
C ASP A 59 -4.27 5.82 7.37
N TYR A 60 -3.66 4.81 6.72
CA TYR A 60 -2.71 3.91 7.39
C TYR A 60 -1.24 4.22 7.11
N LYS A 61 -0.94 5.09 6.13
CA LYS A 61 0.43 5.46 5.79
C LYS A 61 0.67 6.97 5.94
N ILE A 62 -0.05 7.81 5.20
CA ILE A 62 0.21 9.26 5.16
C ILE A 62 -0.13 9.93 6.50
N ALA A 63 -1.30 9.65 7.05
CA ALA A 63 -1.75 10.30 8.29
C ALA A 63 -0.83 9.97 9.50
N PRO A 64 -0.39 8.72 9.73
CA PRO A 64 0.60 8.41 10.76
C PRO A 64 1.93 9.13 10.58
N LEU A 65 2.45 9.18 9.34
CA LEU A 65 3.70 9.90 9.03
C LEU A 65 3.59 11.39 9.32
N ILE A 66 2.52 12.04 8.89
CA ILE A 66 2.28 13.46 9.18
C ILE A 66 2.16 13.69 10.68
N LYS A 67 1.50 12.79 11.42
CA LYS A 67 1.41 12.85 12.87
C LYS A 67 2.78 12.79 13.52
N GLU A 68 3.65 11.91 13.06
CA GLU A 68 5.01 11.76 13.56
C GLU A 68 5.87 12.98 13.24
N ILE A 69 5.82 13.51 12.02
CA ILE A 69 6.51 14.76 11.65
C ILE A 69 6.09 15.89 12.60
N ARG A 70 4.80 16.03 12.89
CA ARG A 70 4.31 17.04 13.83
C ARG A 70 4.84 16.83 15.26
N ARG A 71 4.92 15.57 15.71
CA ARG A 71 5.52 15.21 17.01
C ARG A 71 6.98 15.62 17.08
N LEU A 72 7.76 15.34 16.02
CA LEU A 72 9.17 15.72 15.94
C LEU A 72 9.38 17.23 15.92
N LEU A 73 8.42 17.97 15.37
CA LEU A 73 8.39 19.43 15.41
C LEU A 73 7.92 20.01 16.78
N GLY A 74 7.58 19.18 17.73
CA GLY A 74 7.02 19.63 19.03
C GLY A 74 5.61 20.23 18.91
N VAL A 75 4.89 19.99 17.80
CA VAL A 75 3.57 20.57 17.54
C VAL A 75 2.47 19.64 18.06
N GLY A 76 1.78 20.04 19.09
CA GLY A 76 0.70 19.27 19.71
C GLY A 76 -0.53 19.06 18.80
N TYR A 77 -1.42 18.17 19.25
CA TYR A 77 -2.68 17.89 18.56
C TYR A 77 -3.50 19.17 18.35
N ARG A 78 -4.05 19.36 17.15
CA ARG A 78 -4.83 20.54 16.74
C ARG A 78 -4.12 21.90 16.79
N LYS A 79 -2.84 21.96 17.16
CA LYS A 79 -2.05 23.21 17.09
C LYS A 79 -1.62 23.48 15.65
N GLN A 80 -1.47 24.74 15.27
CA GLN A 80 -0.90 25.11 13.98
C GLN A 80 0.62 24.92 14.01
N VAL A 81 1.18 24.48 12.91
CA VAL A 81 2.62 24.49 12.70
C VAL A 81 3.06 25.96 12.56
N PRO A 82 4.10 26.41 13.26
CA PRO A 82 4.56 27.80 13.19
C PRO A 82 4.82 28.25 11.76
N PRO A 83 4.47 29.50 11.39
CA PRO A 83 4.82 30.07 10.12
C PRO A 83 6.35 30.01 9.87
N GLY A 84 6.75 29.77 8.65
CA GLY A 84 8.17 29.65 8.28
C GLY A 84 8.78 28.26 8.54
N THR A 85 8.08 27.35 9.22
CA THR A 85 8.52 25.96 9.35
C THR A 85 8.51 25.31 7.95
N ASN A 86 9.61 24.65 7.59
CA ASN A 86 9.70 23.82 6.40
C ASN A 86 10.34 22.47 6.75
N VAL A 87 9.71 21.37 6.32
CA VAL A 87 10.22 20.01 6.44
C VAL A 87 10.29 19.41 5.06
N THR A 88 11.49 19.04 4.62
CA THR A 88 11.68 18.33 3.36
C THR A 88 11.57 16.83 3.62
N GLN A 89 10.63 16.20 2.93
CA GLN A 89 10.42 14.74 2.98
C GLN A 89 10.95 14.13 1.68
N LEU A 90 11.98 13.28 1.81
CA LEU A 90 12.58 12.58 0.69
C LEU A 90 11.84 11.28 0.41
N PHE A 91 11.56 11.02 -0.87
CA PHE A 91 10.93 9.78 -1.32
C PHE A 91 11.87 8.97 -2.20
N GLY A 92 11.95 7.66 -1.94
CA GLY A 92 12.72 6.72 -2.75
C GLY A 92 11.99 6.26 -4.02
N ILE A 93 11.29 7.17 -4.71
CA ILE A 93 10.69 6.90 -6.02
C ILE A 93 11.80 6.93 -7.05
N SER A 94 11.97 5.83 -7.79
CA SER A 94 12.96 5.72 -8.86
C SER A 94 12.51 6.41 -10.15
N SER A 95 13.44 6.70 -11.06
CA SER A 95 13.17 7.47 -12.28
C SER A 95 12.13 6.81 -13.21
N ASP A 96 12.09 5.48 -13.24
CA ASP A 96 11.10 4.68 -13.98
C ASP A 96 9.70 4.69 -13.35
N GLU A 97 9.57 5.20 -12.11
CA GLU A 97 8.31 5.36 -11.38
C GLU A 97 7.92 6.85 -11.19
N ALA A 98 8.48 7.78 -11.96
CA ALA A 98 8.27 9.22 -11.80
C ALA A 98 6.79 9.66 -11.86
N SER A 99 5.92 8.93 -12.54
CA SER A 99 4.47 9.15 -12.58
C SER A 99 3.80 9.08 -11.18
N ARG A 100 4.47 8.46 -10.21
CA ARG A 100 4.02 8.32 -8.82
C ARG A 100 4.31 9.54 -7.94
N MET A 101 5.05 10.54 -8.44
CA MET A 101 5.34 11.78 -7.72
C MET A 101 4.06 12.54 -7.39
N ARG A 102 4.01 13.15 -6.23
CA ARG A 102 2.87 13.94 -5.74
C ARG A 102 3.34 15.24 -5.12
N THR A 103 2.45 16.21 -5.02
CA THR A 103 2.68 17.45 -4.28
C THR A 103 2.40 17.26 -2.79
N ALA A 104 3.15 17.99 -1.97
CA ALA A 104 2.97 17.91 -0.52
C ALA A 104 1.57 18.40 -0.08
N PRO A 105 0.86 17.66 0.78
CA PRO A 105 -0.51 17.99 1.18
C PRO A 105 -0.58 19.11 2.23
N LYS A 106 0.55 19.58 2.74
CA LYS A 106 0.64 20.60 3.81
C LYS A 106 1.65 21.67 3.44
N LYS A 107 1.35 22.93 3.72
CA LYS A 107 2.20 24.08 3.38
C LYS A 107 3.61 24.04 4.00
N TYR A 108 3.78 23.36 5.13
CA TYR A 108 5.06 23.21 5.81
C TYR A 108 5.86 21.99 5.37
N LEU A 109 5.34 21.20 4.40
CA LEU A 109 6.03 20.05 3.82
C LEU A 109 6.49 20.39 2.40
N THR A 110 7.68 19.96 2.07
CA THR A 110 8.21 19.91 0.71
C THR A 110 8.55 18.46 0.40
N TYR A 111 8.08 17.96 -0.74
CA TYR A 111 8.43 16.61 -1.22
C TYR A 111 9.59 16.72 -2.18
N ASP A 112 10.55 15.82 -2.02
CA ASP A 112 11.74 15.75 -2.84
C ASP A 112 11.97 14.30 -3.31
N TYR A 113 12.50 14.14 -4.53
CA TYR A 113 12.60 12.86 -5.22
C TYR A 113 14.01 12.63 -5.77
N PRO A 114 15.01 12.45 -4.92
CA PRO A 114 16.43 12.48 -5.33
C PRO A 114 16.77 11.41 -6.39
N LEU A 115 16.14 10.24 -6.37
CA LEU A 115 16.42 9.21 -7.37
C LEU A 115 15.87 9.57 -8.76
N VAL A 116 14.78 10.34 -8.83
CA VAL A 116 14.26 10.87 -10.09
C VAL A 116 15.20 11.93 -10.65
N ASP A 117 15.64 12.86 -9.82
CA ASP A 117 16.56 13.93 -10.20
C ASP A 117 17.92 13.39 -10.67
N LEU A 118 18.40 12.35 -10.00
CA LEU A 118 19.63 11.63 -10.35
C LEU A 118 19.45 10.63 -11.49
N LYS A 119 18.22 10.46 -12.03
CA LYS A 119 17.86 9.48 -13.08
C LYS A 119 18.20 8.03 -12.72
N VAL A 120 18.13 7.68 -11.45
CA VAL A 120 18.40 6.34 -10.93
C VAL A 120 17.13 5.48 -11.06
N SER A 121 17.21 4.40 -11.82
CA SER A 121 16.13 3.45 -12.02
C SER A 121 16.03 2.42 -10.86
N ARG A 122 14.92 1.69 -10.80
CA ARG A 122 14.77 0.56 -9.86
C ARG A 122 15.85 -0.51 -10.08
N LYS A 123 16.23 -0.75 -11.33
CA LYS A 123 17.31 -1.68 -11.65
C LYS A 123 18.64 -1.20 -11.06
N ASP A 124 18.97 0.07 -11.24
CA ASP A 124 20.20 0.65 -10.68
C ASP A 124 20.24 0.52 -9.15
N CYS A 125 19.11 0.73 -8.48
CA CYS A 125 18.97 0.52 -7.03
C CYS A 125 19.28 -0.94 -6.64
N LEU A 126 18.73 -1.92 -7.37
CA LEU A 126 18.95 -3.34 -7.09
C LEU A 126 20.41 -3.74 -7.36
N ASP A 127 21.01 -3.24 -8.44
CA ASP A 127 22.40 -3.49 -8.79
C ASP A 127 23.35 -2.87 -7.73
N TRP A 128 23.03 -1.65 -7.25
CA TRP A 128 23.75 -1.02 -6.15
C TRP A 128 23.68 -1.86 -4.86
N MET A 129 22.49 -2.32 -4.49
CA MET A 129 22.31 -3.17 -3.30
C MET A 129 23.12 -4.45 -3.41
N LYS A 130 23.07 -5.14 -4.56
CA LYS A 130 23.85 -6.34 -4.82
C LYS A 130 25.36 -6.06 -4.71
N LYS A 131 25.85 -4.98 -5.32
CA LYS A 131 27.26 -4.58 -5.28
C LYS A 131 27.75 -4.31 -3.86
N ASN A 132 26.89 -3.79 -3.00
CA ASN A 132 27.21 -3.45 -1.61
C ASN A 132 26.81 -4.56 -0.60
N ASN A 133 26.47 -5.75 -1.08
CA ASN A 133 26.07 -6.91 -0.25
C ASN A 133 24.84 -6.63 0.64
N TYR A 134 23.92 -5.79 0.19
CA TYR A 134 22.63 -5.58 0.84
C TYR A 134 21.64 -6.67 0.45
N PRO A 135 20.80 -7.14 1.37
CA PRO A 135 19.76 -8.12 1.03
C PRO A 135 18.75 -7.51 0.08
N LYS A 136 18.22 -8.32 -0.84
CA LYS A 136 17.13 -7.88 -1.71
C LYS A 136 15.91 -7.50 -0.85
N PRO A 137 15.39 -6.27 -0.96
CA PRO A 137 14.25 -5.85 -0.18
C PRO A 137 13.00 -6.63 -0.61
N PRO A 138 12.18 -7.10 0.34
CA PRO A 138 10.86 -7.64 0.01
C PRO A 138 9.96 -6.52 -0.52
N ARG A 139 8.91 -6.88 -1.26
CA ARG A 139 7.89 -5.91 -1.63
C ARG A 139 7.13 -5.44 -0.37
N SER A 140 6.99 -4.14 -0.22
CA SER A 140 6.20 -3.54 0.87
C SER A 140 4.72 -3.46 0.47
N ALA A 141 4.01 -4.57 0.58
CA ALA A 141 2.58 -4.66 0.35
C ALA A 141 1.91 -5.43 1.51
N CYS A 142 0.63 -5.13 1.80
CA CYS A 142 -0.15 -5.96 2.70
C CYS A 142 -0.42 -7.31 2.03
N THR A 143 -0.36 -8.41 2.76
CA THR A 143 -0.62 -9.77 2.24
C THR A 143 -1.96 -9.88 1.50
N PHE A 144 -2.98 -9.16 1.97
CA PHE A 144 -4.32 -9.11 1.36
C PHE A 144 -4.51 -7.92 0.39
N CYS A 145 -3.44 -7.36 -0.17
CA CYS A 145 -3.55 -6.22 -1.08
C CYS A 145 -4.14 -6.65 -2.43
N PRO A 146 -5.25 -6.04 -2.91
CA PRO A 146 -5.83 -6.41 -4.21
C PRO A 146 -4.91 -6.12 -5.41
N PHE A 147 -3.86 -5.32 -5.24
CA PHE A 147 -2.88 -5.03 -6.28
C PHE A 147 -1.75 -6.06 -6.41
N HIS A 148 -1.90 -7.23 -5.82
CA HIS A 148 -0.97 -8.33 -6.08
C HIS A 148 -1.12 -8.85 -7.52
N SER A 149 0.01 -9.10 -8.16
CA SER A 149 0.07 -9.85 -9.42
C SER A 149 -0.19 -11.34 -9.17
N ASN A 150 -0.45 -12.11 -10.24
CA ASN A 150 -0.62 -13.55 -10.11
C ASN A 150 0.63 -14.23 -9.56
N GLU A 151 1.82 -13.74 -9.92
CA GLU A 151 3.10 -14.24 -9.39
C GLU A 151 3.21 -13.99 -7.89
N GLU A 152 2.72 -12.85 -7.40
CA GLU A 152 2.73 -12.56 -5.97
C GLU A 152 1.70 -13.39 -5.21
N TRP A 153 0.53 -13.63 -5.79
CA TRP A 153 -0.44 -14.56 -5.22
C TRP A 153 0.09 -15.99 -5.16
N LYS A 154 0.83 -16.44 -6.19
CA LYS A 154 1.53 -17.74 -6.16
C LYS A 154 2.56 -17.81 -5.06
N TYR A 155 3.36 -16.76 -4.89
CA TYR A 155 4.35 -16.68 -3.82
C TYR A 155 3.70 -16.74 -2.42
N ILE A 156 2.60 -16.01 -2.20
CA ILE A 156 1.84 -16.09 -0.93
C ILE A 156 1.29 -17.51 -0.72
N LYS A 157 0.89 -18.19 -1.80
CA LYS A 157 0.36 -19.56 -1.76
C LYS A 157 1.41 -20.61 -1.37
N GLU A 158 2.70 -20.31 -1.47
CA GLU A 158 3.78 -21.20 -1.01
C GLU A 158 3.82 -21.33 0.52
N ASP A 159 3.33 -20.32 1.26
CA ASP A 159 3.10 -20.39 2.69
C ASP A 159 1.64 -20.77 2.96
N GLU A 160 1.42 -22.01 3.37
CA GLU A 160 0.09 -22.59 3.58
C GLU A 160 -0.73 -21.82 4.63
N GLN A 161 -0.08 -21.35 5.71
CA GLN A 161 -0.74 -20.60 6.77
C GLN A 161 -1.14 -19.20 6.27
N GLU A 162 -0.23 -18.50 5.60
CA GLU A 162 -0.48 -17.16 5.06
C GLU A 162 -1.58 -17.20 3.98
N TRP A 163 -1.53 -18.20 3.11
CA TRP A 163 -2.57 -18.43 2.09
C TRP A 163 -3.94 -18.65 2.69
N LYS A 164 -4.05 -19.53 3.70
CA LYS A 164 -5.31 -19.78 4.41
C LYS A 164 -5.89 -18.51 5.00
N GLU A 165 -5.07 -17.69 5.66
CA GLU A 165 -5.51 -16.43 6.26
C GLU A 165 -6.03 -15.43 5.22
N VAL A 166 -5.41 -15.40 4.03
CA VAL A 166 -5.83 -14.52 2.94
C VAL A 166 -7.14 -15.00 2.32
N ILE A 167 -7.31 -16.29 2.12
CA ILE A 167 -8.58 -16.88 1.65
C ILE A 167 -9.72 -16.60 2.63
N GLU A 168 -9.51 -16.83 3.93
CA GLU A 168 -10.51 -16.51 4.96
C GLU A 168 -10.88 -15.02 4.96
N PHE A 169 -9.92 -14.15 4.71
CA PHE A 169 -10.18 -12.72 4.61
C PHE A 169 -10.97 -12.37 3.33
N ASP A 170 -10.63 -12.96 2.17
CA ASP A 170 -11.36 -12.79 0.91
C ASP A 170 -12.83 -13.24 1.05
N GLU A 171 -13.08 -14.31 1.77
CA GLU A 171 -14.44 -14.80 2.07
C GLU A 171 -15.19 -13.84 2.99
N LYS A 172 -14.55 -13.32 4.04
CA LYS A 172 -15.18 -12.39 4.99
C LYS A 172 -15.64 -11.09 4.35
N ILE A 173 -14.85 -10.54 3.41
CA ILE A 173 -15.24 -9.30 2.72
C ILE A 173 -16.32 -9.51 1.66
N ARG A 174 -16.59 -10.75 1.22
CA ARG A 174 -17.36 -11.13 0.03
C ARG A 174 -18.68 -10.39 -0.12
N ASN A 175 -19.46 -10.30 0.92
CA ASN A 175 -20.80 -9.74 0.84
C ASN A 175 -20.86 -8.21 1.05
N GLY A 176 -19.71 -7.58 1.21
CA GLY A 176 -19.62 -6.17 1.59
C GLY A 176 -20.19 -5.93 3.00
N TRP A 177 -20.23 -4.69 3.42
CA TRP A 177 -20.86 -4.26 4.67
C TRP A 177 -21.25 -2.77 4.60
N GLY A 178 -22.10 -2.32 5.52
CA GLY A 178 -22.55 -0.94 5.57
C GLY A 178 -23.28 -0.53 4.29
N LYS A 179 -22.70 0.44 3.57
CA LYS A 179 -23.25 0.95 2.30
C LYS A 179 -22.76 0.19 1.07
N VAL A 180 -21.81 -0.72 1.23
CA VAL A 180 -21.26 -1.51 0.12
C VAL A 180 -22.16 -2.71 -0.12
N LYS A 181 -22.83 -2.74 -1.26
CA LYS A 181 -23.84 -3.77 -1.62
C LYS A 181 -23.32 -4.81 -2.60
N ASP A 182 -22.27 -4.48 -3.35
CA ASP A 182 -21.64 -5.38 -4.31
C ASP A 182 -20.81 -6.47 -3.62
N ASN A 183 -20.58 -7.57 -4.33
CA ASN A 183 -19.61 -8.56 -3.89
C ASN A 183 -18.19 -7.99 -4.02
N LEU A 184 -17.35 -8.28 -3.03
CA LEU A 184 -15.96 -7.84 -2.96
C LEU A 184 -14.99 -9.00 -3.13
N TYR A 185 -13.85 -8.73 -3.76
CA TYR A 185 -12.85 -9.73 -4.10
C TYR A 185 -11.44 -9.14 -3.96
N LEU A 186 -10.49 -9.97 -3.56
CA LEU A 186 -9.08 -9.60 -3.58
C LEU A 186 -8.48 -9.72 -4.98
N HIS A 187 -8.94 -10.71 -5.76
CA HIS A 187 -8.39 -10.95 -7.09
C HIS A 187 -9.12 -10.14 -8.17
N ARG A 188 -8.35 -9.63 -9.14
CA ARG A 188 -8.84 -8.80 -10.26
C ARG A 188 -9.87 -9.48 -11.17
N SER A 189 -9.94 -10.82 -11.17
CA SER A 189 -10.96 -11.53 -11.93
C SER A 189 -12.37 -11.24 -11.42
N GLY A 190 -12.53 -10.74 -10.18
CA GLY A 190 -13.84 -10.63 -9.51
C GLY A 190 -14.43 -12.01 -9.21
N GLU A 191 -13.57 -12.97 -8.88
CA GLU A 191 -13.88 -14.33 -8.45
C GLU A 191 -13.21 -14.60 -7.10
N PRO A 192 -13.69 -15.58 -6.31
CA PRO A 192 -13.03 -16.00 -5.09
C PRO A 192 -11.54 -16.27 -5.35
N LEU A 193 -10.67 -15.78 -4.49
CA LEU A 193 -9.21 -15.96 -4.68
C LEU A 193 -8.81 -17.45 -4.69
N SER A 194 -9.55 -18.30 -3.96
CA SER A 194 -9.38 -19.75 -3.96
C SER A 194 -9.64 -20.41 -5.32
N GLU A 195 -10.47 -19.79 -6.17
CA GLU A 195 -10.90 -20.28 -7.48
C GLU A 195 -10.21 -19.51 -8.63
N ALA A 196 -9.54 -18.40 -8.33
CA ALA A 196 -8.93 -17.53 -9.31
C ALA A 196 -7.82 -18.26 -10.09
N ASN A 197 -7.83 -18.13 -11.42
CA ASN A 197 -6.77 -18.68 -12.26
C ASN A 197 -5.52 -17.81 -12.18
N LEU A 198 -4.53 -18.26 -11.41
CA LEU A 198 -3.25 -17.57 -11.25
C LEU A 198 -2.24 -17.88 -12.36
N GLU A 199 -2.54 -18.81 -13.29
CA GLU A 199 -1.63 -19.19 -14.40
C GLU A 199 -1.72 -18.22 -15.60
N LYS A 200 -2.80 -17.42 -15.70
CA LYS A 200 -2.93 -16.44 -16.77
C LYS A 200 -1.86 -15.38 -16.64
N SER A 201 -1.01 -15.25 -17.66
CA SER A 201 0.05 -14.25 -17.73
C SER A 201 -0.48 -12.84 -18.03
N LYS A 202 0.40 -11.84 -17.88
CA LYS A 202 0.11 -10.41 -18.08
C LYS A 202 -0.41 -10.02 -19.46
N ASP A 203 -0.22 -10.86 -20.48
CA ASP A 203 -0.47 -10.50 -21.89
C ASP A 203 -1.95 -10.35 -22.26
N ASP A 204 -2.87 -10.80 -21.39
CA ASP A 204 -4.30 -10.78 -21.70
C ASP A 204 -5.05 -9.51 -21.26
N GLN A 205 -4.39 -8.57 -20.59
CA GLN A 205 -5.00 -7.28 -20.24
C GLN A 205 -3.96 -6.17 -20.07
N LEU A 206 -4.01 -5.19 -20.95
CA LEU A 206 -3.49 -3.84 -20.71
C LEU A 206 -4.15 -3.25 -19.45
N ASN A 207 -3.60 -3.58 -18.28
CA ASN A 207 -4.04 -2.99 -17.03
C ASN A 207 -3.31 -1.67 -16.82
N LEU A 208 -3.94 -0.58 -17.20
CA LEU A 208 -3.55 0.79 -16.85
C LEU A 208 -3.37 1.02 -15.34
N PHE A 209 -3.73 0.03 -14.48
CA PHE A 209 -3.74 0.14 -13.01
C PHE A 209 -2.84 -0.87 -12.30
N GLU A 210 -2.11 -1.74 -13.00
CA GLU A 210 -1.38 -2.88 -12.41
C GLU A 210 -0.19 -2.52 -11.51
N ASN A 211 0.29 -1.28 -11.53
CA ASN A 211 1.43 -0.87 -10.71
C ASN A 211 1.19 0.39 -9.87
N ASP A 212 -0.01 0.91 -9.87
CA ASP A 212 -0.32 2.13 -9.14
C ASP A 212 -0.64 1.89 -7.67
N CYS A 213 0.32 1.36 -6.97
CA CYS A 213 0.50 1.78 -5.58
C CYS A 213 1.03 3.21 -5.63
N GLU A 214 0.11 4.20 -5.60
CA GLU A 214 0.42 5.64 -5.68
C GLU A 214 1.56 6.01 -4.72
N GLY A 215 2.82 5.90 -5.18
CA GLY A 215 4.05 6.47 -4.62
C GLY A 215 4.36 6.32 -3.13
N GLN A 216 3.40 6.01 -2.28
CA GLN A 216 3.55 6.01 -0.84
C GLN A 216 3.42 4.62 -0.19
N CYS A 217 3.44 3.55 -0.96
CA CYS A 217 3.48 2.18 -0.45
C CYS A 217 4.90 1.69 -0.14
N GLY A 218 5.80 2.53 0.18
CA GLY A 218 7.18 2.19 0.52
C GLY A 218 7.75 3.03 1.65
N VAL A 219 6.89 3.77 2.35
CA VAL A 219 7.30 4.57 3.50
C VAL A 219 6.74 3.99 4.76
#